data_8f5874e4b35680b2bb7f45d4c7a57e2f
#
_entry.id   8f5874e4b35680b2bb7f45d4c7a57e2f
#
_cell.length_a   1.000
_cell.length_b   1.000
_cell.length_c   1.000
_cell.angle_alpha   90.00
_cell.angle_beta   90.00
_cell.angle_gamma   90.00
#
_symmetry.space_group_name_H-M   'P 1'
#
loop_
_entity.id
_entity.type
_entity.pdbx_description
1 polymer ?
#
loop_
_entity_poly.entity_id
_entity_poly.type
_entity_poly.pdbx_seq_one_letter_code
_entity_poly.pdbx_strand_id
1 'polypeptide(L)'
;LLFVGGGVILSDTAAYVRELLTLTGMPAVSTLMGLGGVSAGTEGYTGMAGMHGTYASNMAIQECDLLLAVGTRFSDRVTGTAAEFAPKASIVHFDIDPAEFNKNVRTDIPVLGDLRESLPAFLEAVRSSAADLRSRVTPWRETVLTMEKKHPLGWKECEAIRPEELLHRVR
;
A
#
# COMPACT_ATOMS: atom_id res chain seq x y z
N LEU A 1 1.97 7.59 -0.38
CA LEU A 1 1.98 6.13 -0.26
C LEU A 1 0.69 5.56 -0.82
N LEU A 2 0.76 4.50 -1.65
CA LEU A 2 -0.41 3.74 -2.08
C LEU A 2 -0.64 2.56 -1.14
N PHE A 3 -1.87 2.42 -0.65
CA PHE A 3 -2.28 1.33 0.24
C PHE A 3 -3.35 0.47 -0.43
N VAL A 4 -2.96 -0.74 -0.85
CA VAL A 4 -3.76 -1.64 -1.69
C VAL A 4 -4.53 -2.62 -0.84
N GLY A 5 -5.85 -2.55 -0.91
CA GLY A 5 -6.75 -3.46 -0.19
C GLY A 5 -7.35 -4.57 -1.05
N GLY A 6 -8.16 -5.40 -0.42
CA GLY A 6 -8.84 -6.52 -1.07
C GLY A 6 -9.84 -6.11 -2.15
N GLY A 7 -10.36 -4.88 -2.09
CA GLY A 7 -11.25 -4.33 -3.11
C GLY A 7 -10.62 -4.31 -4.50
N VAL A 8 -9.31 -4.08 -4.60
CA VAL A 8 -8.56 -4.11 -5.86
C VAL A 8 -8.59 -5.49 -6.52
N ILE A 9 -8.48 -6.54 -5.72
CA ILE A 9 -8.56 -7.93 -6.21
C ILE A 9 -10.00 -8.27 -6.61
N LEU A 10 -10.96 -7.95 -5.74
CA LEU A 10 -12.38 -8.26 -5.96
C LEU A 10 -12.96 -7.56 -7.19
N SER A 11 -12.51 -6.35 -7.49
CA SER A 11 -12.95 -5.57 -8.66
C SER A 11 -12.13 -5.84 -9.92
N ASP A 12 -11.08 -6.67 -9.85
CA ASP A 12 -10.14 -6.92 -10.96
C ASP A 12 -9.47 -5.65 -11.50
N THR A 13 -9.12 -4.73 -10.60
CA THR A 13 -8.55 -3.41 -10.97
C THR A 13 -7.05 -3.29 -10.73
N ALA A 14 -6.36 -4.39 -10.50
CA ALA A 14 -4.92 -4.42 -10.25
C ALA A 14 -4.08 -3.79 -11.39
N ALA A 15 -4.57 -3.84 -12.64
CA ALA A 15 -3.92 -3.20 -13.78
C ALA A 15 -3.84 -1.67 -13.61
N TYR A 16 -4.90 -1.04 -13.15
CA TYR A 16 -4.94 0.41 -12.90
C TYR A 16 -4.03 0.82 -11.74
N VAL A 17 -3.97 -0.01 -10.69
CA VAL A 17 -3.03 0.20 -9.58
C VAL A 17 -1.59 0.18 -10.08
N ARG A 18 -1.21 -0.81 -10.88
CA ARG A 18 0.13 -0.90 -11.47
C ARG A 18 0.46 0.27 -12.40
N GLU A 19 -0.52 0.72 -13.18
CA GLU A 19 -0.37 1.91 -14.02
C GLU A 19 -0.11 3.16 -13.18
N LEU A 20 -0.87 3.36 -12.09
CA LEU A 20 -0.67 4.48 -11.16
C LEU A 20 0.75 4.48 -10.57
N LEU A 21 1.25 3.32 -10.15
CA LEU A 21 2.63 3.18 -9.65
C LEU A 21 3.66 3.52 -10.73
N THR A 22 3.43 3.07 -11.96
CA THR A 22 4.32 3.36 -13.10
C THR A 22 4.35 4.85 -13.41
N LEU A 23 3.21 5.53 -13.38
CA LEU A 23 3.10 6.96 -13.68
C LEU A 23 3.77 7.81 -12.58
N THR A 24 3.49 7.53 -11.33
CA THR A 24 3.85 8.39 -10.21
C THR A 24 5.16 7.99 -9.53
N GLY A 25 5.56 6.72 -9.63
CA GLY A 25 6.70 6.17 -8.89
C GLY A 25 6.49 6.12 -7.37
N MET A 26 5.23 6.27 -6.88
CA MET A 26 4.97 6.25 -5.43
C MET A 26 5.21 4.85 -4.85
N PRO A 27 5.69 4.77 -3.60
CA PRO A 27 5.77 3.50 -2.91
C PRO A 27 4.39 2.91 -2.66
N ALA A 28 4.33 1.57 -2.55
CA ALA A 28 3.09 0.86 -2.28
C ALA A 28 3.25 -0.19 -1.19
N VAL A 29 2.16 -0.40 -0.45
CA VAL A 29 1.98 -1.46 0.53
C VAL A 29 0.62 -2.11 0.34
N SER A 30 0.44 -3.33 0.81
CA SER A 30 -0.84 -4.03 0.70
C SER A 30 -1.36 -4.49 2.06
N THR A 31 -2.68 -4.61 2.18
CA THR A 31 -3.27 -5.46 3.20
C THR A 31 -3.05 -6.94 2.84
N LEU A 32 -3.29 -7.86 3.77
CA LEU A 32 -3.28 -9.31 3.47
C LEU A 32 -4.19 -9.65 2.27
N MET A 33 -5.40 -9.08 2.24
CA MET A 33 -6.36 -9.32 1.15
C MET A 33 -6.02 -8.58 -0.14
N GLY A 34 -5.12 -7.61 -0.11
CA GLY A 34 -4.62 -6.87 -1.27
C GLY A 34 -3.37 -7.49 -1.91
N LEU A 35 -2.81 -8.55 -1.30
CA LEU A 35 -1.67 -9.28 -1.87
C LEU A 35 -2.03 -9.84 -3.25
N GLY A 36 -1.13 -9.67 -4.22
CA GLY A 36 -1.37 -10.01 -5.63
C GLY A 36 -1.82 -8.83 -6.48
N GLY A 37 -2.33 -7.74 -5.90
CA GLY A 37 -2.64 -6.50 -6.63
C GLY A 37 -1.41 -5.81 -7.21
N VAL A 38 -0.28 -5.95 -6.52
CA VAL A 38 1.05 -5.46 -6.96
C VAL A 38 2.03 -6.62 -6.95
N SER A 39 2.84 -6.76 -7.99
CA SER A 39 3.90 -7.77 -8.05
C SER A 39 4.98 -7.51 -7.01
N ALA A 40 5.49 -8.59 -6.38
CA ALA A 40 6.57 -8.51 -5.40
C ALA A 40 7.89 -7.89 -5.93
N GLY A 41 8.11 -7.94 -7.25
CA GLY A 41 9.28 -7.31 -7.90
C GLY A 41 9.06 -5.86 -8.33
N THR A 42 7.90 -5.25 -8.02
CA THR A 42 7.66 -3.84 -8.34
C THR A 42 8.50 -2.94 -7.45
N GLU A 43 9.28 -2.07 -8.05
CA GLU A 43 10.12 -1.11 -7.31
C GLU A 43 9.27 -0.20 -6.41
N GLY A 44 9.63 -0.12 -5.13
CA GLY A 44 8.90 0.64 -4.13
C GLY A 44 7.71 -0.10 -3.50
N TYR A 45 7.43 -1.34 -3.92
CA TYR A 45 6.46 -2.18 -3.25
C TYR A 45 7.13 -2.96 -2.11
N THR A 46 6.80 -2.65 -0.87
CA THR A 46 7.44 -3.22 0.33
C THR A 46 6.66 -4.38 0.95
N GLY A 47 5.59 -4.83 0.27
CA GLY A 47 4.82 -6.00 0.68
C GLY A 47 3.65 -5.67 1.61
N MET A 48 3.38 -6.56 2.56
CA MET A 48 2.23 -6.48 3.44
C MET A 48 2.48 -5.52 4.61
N ALA A 49 1.46 -4.75 4.96
CA ALA A 49 1.40 -3.94 6.17
C ALA A 49 0.55 -4.60 7.27
N GLY A 50 0.67 -4.11 8.48
CA GLY A 50 -0.07 -4.56 9.66
C GLY A 50 0.73 -5.45 10.59
N MET A 51 0.04 -6.21 11.45
CA MET A 51 0.61 -7.01 12.53
C MET A 51 1.70 -8.00 12.05
N HIS A 52 1.54 -8.56 10.87
CA HIS A 52 2.49 -9.49 10.23
C HIS A 52 3.17 -8.86 9.00
N GLY A 53 3.12 -7.54 8.91
CA GLY A 53 3.72 -6.79 7.81
C GLY A 53 5.23 -6.61 7.93
N THR A 54 5.84 -6.13 6.84
CA THR A 54 7.26 -5.77 6.86
C THR A 54 7.49 -4.51 7.70
N TYR A 55 8.70 -4.36 8.23
CA TYR A 55 9.09 -3.11 8.90
C TYR A 55 8.91 -1.90 7.98
N ALA A 56 9.40 -1.99 6.74
CA ALA A 56 9.32 -0.91 5.78
C ALA A 56 7.87 -0.51 5.46
N SER A 57 6.96 -1.50 5.28
CA SER A 57 5.55 -1.21 5.03
C SER A 57 4.88 -0.48 6.18
N ASN A 58 5.12 -0.91 7.41
CA ASN A 58 4.54 -0.27 8.59
C ASN A 58 5.11 1.14 8.82
N MET A 59 6.41 1.31 8.67
CA MET A 59 7.04 2.64 8.80
C MET A 59 6.65 3.59 7.66
N ALA A 60 6.46 3.08 6.44
CA ALA A 60 5.98 3.89 5.33
C ALA A 60 4.57 4.45 5.59
N ILE A 61 3.69 3.68 6.23
CA ILE A 61 2.37 4.17 6.65
C ILE A 61 2.50 5.25 7.74
N GLN A 62 3.37 5.03 8.73
CA GLN A 62 3.54 5.96 9.84
C GLN A 62 4.15 7.31 9.44
N GLU A 63 4.99 7.32 8.41
CA GLU A 63 5.77 8.48 8.03
C GLU A 63 5.25 9.22 6.78
N CYS A 64 4.31 8.63 6.01
CA CYS A 64 3.78 9.28 4.81
C CYS A 64 2.94 10.52 5.16
N ASP A 65 2.93 11.48 4.26
CA ASP A 65 2.12 12.70 4.30
C ASP A 65 0.79 12.56 3.55
N LEU A 66 0.74 11.62 2.60
CA LEU A 66 -0.45 11.27 1.82
C LEU A 66 -0.59 9.75 1.73
N LEU A 67 -1.77 9.25 2.11
CA LEU A 67 -2.15 7.85 1.98
C LEU A 67 -3.31 7.70 1.00
N LEU A 68 -3.05 7.10 -0.16
CA LEU A 68 -4.09 6.70 -1.10
C LEU A 68 -4.53 5.28 -0.75
N ALA A 69 -5.63 5.14 -0.05
CA ALA A 69 -6.19 3.86 0.37
C ALA A 69 -7.22 3.38 -0.66
N VAL A 70 -6.96 2.24 -1.29
CA VAL A 70 -7.77 1.73 -2.40
C VAL A 70 -8.39 0.39 -2.03
N GLY A 71 -9.71 0.37 -1.83
CA GLY A 71 -10.48 -0.83 -1.51
C GLY A 71 -10.03 -1.51 -0.22
N THR A 72 -9.79 -0.73 0.85
CA THR A 72 -9.36 -1.24 2.15
C THR A 72 -10.30 -0.81 3.26
N ARG A 73 -10.63 -1.73 4.17
CA ARG A 73 -11.56 -1.48 5.29
C ARG A 73 -10.87 -1.05 6.58
N PHE A 74 -9.57 -0.81 6.57
CA PHE A 74 -8.79 -0.41 7.74
C PHE A 74 -9.08 -1.28 8.98
N SER A 75 -8.96 -2.62 8.82
CA SER A 75 -9.19 -3.55 9.93
C SER A 75 -8.14 -3.39 11.03
N ASP A 76 -8.48 -3.81 12.24
CA ASP A 76 -7.61 -3.83 13.42
C ASP A 76 -6.28 -4.56 13.20
N ARG A 77 -6.28 -5.60 12.37
CA ARG A 77 -5.06 -6.36 12.00
C ARG A 77 -4.04 -5.54 11.23
N VAL A 78 -4.50 -4.46 10.60
CA VAL A 78 -3.65 -3.54 9.82
C VAL A 78 -3.37 -2.27 10.58
N THR A 79 -4.39 -1.69 11.22
CA THR A 79 -4.26 -0.39 11.87
C THR A 79 -3.61 -0.46 13.25
N GLY A 80 -3.76 -1.59 13.95
CA GLY A 80 -3.44 -1.64 15.37
C GLY A 80 -4.30 -0.63 16.14
N THR A 81 -3.68 0.31 16.83
CA THR A 81 -4.38 1.45 17.45
C THR A 81 -4.81 2.44 16.37
N ALA A 82 -6.09 2.44 16.03
CA ALA A 82 -6.61 3.23 14.90
C ALA A 82 -6.30 4.74 15.02
N ALA A 83 -6.26 5.28 16.23
CA ALA A 83 -5.94 6.70 16.47
C ALA A 83 -4.46 7.04 16.18
N GLU A 84 -3.60 6.04 16.11
CA GLU A 84 -2.16 6.19 15.84
C GLU A 84 -1.80 5.78 14.41
N PHE A 85 -2.78 5.35 13.61
CA PHE A 85 -2.55 4.91 12.23
C PHE A 85 -2.35 6.09 11.30
N ALA A 86 -1.22 6.10 10.56
CA ALA A 86 -0.88 7.13 9.59
C ALA A 86 -1.04 8.58 10.12
N PRO A 87 -0.47 8.91 11.30
CA PRO A 87 -0.82 10.13 12.06
C PRO A 87 -0.44 11.44 11.34
N LYS A 88 0.43 11.36 10.33
CA LYS A 88 0.91 12.52 9.55
C LYS A 88 0.19 12.66 8.21
N ALA A 89 -0.56 11.63 7.79
CA ALA A 89 -1.11 11.55 6.45
C ALA A 89 -2.47 12.24 6.30
N SER A 90 -2.64 12.92 5.17
CA SER A 90 -3.97 13.11 4.60
C SER A 90 -4.41 11.82 3.90
N ILE A 91 -5.61 11.33 4.20
CA ILE A 91 -6.10 10.04 3.71
C ILE A 91 -7.16 10.24 2.64
N VAL A 92 -6.84 9.80 1.40
CA VAL A 92 -7.80 9.66 0.30
C VAL A 92 -8.23 8.20 0.28
N HIS A 93 -9.52 7.93 0.45
CA HIS A 93 -10.05 6.58 0.58
C HIS A 93 -11.03 6.27 -0.53
N PHE A 94 -10.69 5.31 -1.38
CA PHE A 94 -11.52 4.77 -2.45
C PHE A 94 -12.23 3.52 -1.95
N ASP A 95 -13.54 3.56 -1.85
CA ASP A 95 -14.33 2.38 -1.49
C ASP A 95 -15.73 2.44 -2.13
N ILE A 96 -16.34 1.27 -2.35
CA ILE A 96 -17.70 1.13 -2.86
C ILE A 96 -18.74 1.23 -1.74
N ASP A 97 -18.34 0.95 -0.50
CA ASP A 97 -19.21 0.97 0.66
C ASP A 97 -19.05 2.28 1.45
N PRO A 98 -20.08 3.16 1.46
CA PRO A 98 -20.01 4.40 2.22
C PRO A 98 -19.84 4.19 3.72
N ALA A 99 -20.21 3.01 4.27
CA ALA A 99 -20.09 2.70 5.68
C ALA A 99 -18.62 2.46 6.12
N GLU A 100 -17.70 2.26 5.20
CA GLU A 100 -16.28 2.10 5.52
C GLU A 100 -15.56 3.44 5.72
N PHE A 101 -16.11 4.57 5.24
CA PHE A 101 -15.53 5.90 5.47
C PHE A 101 -15.69 6.34 6.93
N ASN A 102 -14.59 6.80 7.52
CA ASN A 102 -14.53 7.26 8.92
C ASN A 102 -14.95 6.22 9.97
N LYS A 103 -15.01 4.93 9.60
CA LYS A 103 -15.41 3.87 10.51
C LYS A 103 -14.30 3.55 11.53
N ASN A 104 -13.10 3.26 11.06
CA ASN A 104 -11.97 2.90 11.89
C ASN A 104 -10.86 3.96 11.85
N VAL A 105 -10.63 4.54 10.68
CA VAL A 105 -9.61 5.58 10.44
C VAL A 105 -10.31 6.77 9.81
N ARG A 106 -9.89 7.98 10.21
CA ARG A 106 -10.40 9.22 9.62
C ARG A 106 -10.04 9.26 8.14
N THR A 107 -11.02 9.57 7.31
CA THR A 107 -10.87 9.81 5.87
C THR A 107 -10.99 11.31 5.61
N ASP A 108 -9.98 11.91 5.00
CA ASP A 108 -10.01 13.33 4.65
C ASP A 108 -10.75 13.56 3.32
N ILE A 109 -10.52 12.67 2.35
CA ILE A 109 -11.18 12.73 1.02
C ILE A 109 -11.77 11.35 0.71
N PRO A 110 -13.08 11.15 0.90
CA PRO A 110 -13.75 9.93 0.48
C PRO A 110 -14.02 9.95 -1.03
N VAL A 111 -13.71 8.86 -1.71
CA VAL A 111 -14.04 8.63 -3.13
C VAL A 111 -14.97 7.41 -3.18
N LEU A 112 -16.28 7.70 -3.12
CA LEU A 112 -17.32 6.67 -3.17
C LEU A 112 -17.54 6.21 -4.61
N GLY A 113 -17.39 4.92 -4.86
CA GLY A 113 -17.69 4.32 -6.17
C GLY A 113 -16.99 2.99 -6.40
N ASP A 114 -17.40 2.32 -7.47
CA ASP A 114 -16.71 1.13 -7.94
C ASP A 114 -15.30 1.50 -8.45
N LEU A 115 -14.30 0.72 -8.04
CA LEU A 115 -12.92 0.94 -8.46
C LEU A 115 -12.74 0.81 -9.99
N ARG A 116 -13.61 0.06 -10.67
CA ARG A 116 -13.63 -0.06 -12.14
C ARG A 116 -13.94 1.26 -12.85
N GLU A 117 -14.58 2.21 -12.14
CA GLU A 117 -14.91 3.54 -12.64
C GLU A 117 -14.01 4.62 -12.05
N SER A 118 -13.81 4.57 -10.73
CA SER A 118 -13.09 5.61 -10.00
C SER A 118 -11.58 5.61 -10.29
N LEU A 119 -10.93 4.43 -10.42
CA LEU A 119 -9.49 4.38 -10.72
C LEU A 119 -9.13 4.85 -12.13
N PRO A 120 -9.84 4.46 -13.22
CA PRO A 120 -9.58 5.04 -14.55
C PRO A 120 -9.75 6.55 -14.58
N ALA A 121 -10.81 7.08 -13.96
CA ALA A 121 -11.04 8.53 -13.89
C ALA A 121 -9.91 9.24 -13.11
N PHE A 122 -9.46 8.66 -12.01
CA PHE A 122 -8.35 9.18 -11.23
C PHE A 122 -7.03 9.15 -12.02
N LEU A 123 -6.74 8.05 -12.73
CA LEU A 123 -5.57 7.93 -13.59
C LEU A 123 -5.54 9.00 -14.68
N GLU A 124 -6.68 9.28 -15.33
CA GLU A 124 -6.77 10.32 -16.33
C GLU A 124 -6.40 11.70 -15.77
N ALA A 125 -6.89 12.01 -14.56
CA ALA A 125 -6.52 13.25 -13.86
C ALA A 125 -5.02 13.31 -13.50
N VAL A 126 -4.43 12.18 -13.13
CA VAL A 126 -3.02 12.09 -12.73
C VAL A 126 -2.06 12.21 -13.92
N ARG A 127 -2.45 11.72 -15.10
CA ARG A 127 -1.57 11.68 -16.29
C ARG A 127 -0.99 13.03 -16.68
N SER A 128 -1.78 14.10 -16.60
CA SER A 128 -1.32 15.46 -16.93
C SER A 128 -0.23 15.99 -16.00
N SER A 129 -0.15 15.48 -14.79
CA SER A 129 0.80 15.89 -13.74
C SER A 129 1.82 14.79 -13.38
N ALA A 130 1.85 13.69 -14.11
CA ALA A 130 2.62 12.50 -13.73
C ALA A 130 4.12 12.78 -13.56
N ALA A 131 4.73 13.58 -14.45
CA ALA A 131 6.15 13.91 -14.37
C ALA A 131 6.49 14.73 -13.12
N ASP A 132 5.66 15.72 -12.78
CA ASP A 132 5.82 16.54 -11.56
C ASP A 132 5.62 15.68 -10.31
N LEU A 133 4.56 14.89 -10.26
CA LEU A 133 4.29 13.96 -9.16
C LEU A 133 5.45 12.98 -8.95
N ARG A 134 5.97 12.40 -10.03
CA ARG A 134 7.11 11.49 -9.95
C ARG A 134 8.35 12.15 -9.36
N SER A 135 8.66 13.38 -9.79
CA SER A 135 9.78 14.16 -9.26
C SER A 135 9.64 14.41 -7.75
N ARG A 136 8.44 14.80 -7.31
CA ARG A 136 8.15 15.08 -5.90
C ARG A 136 8.15 13.83 -5.03
N VAL A 137 7.73 12.68 -5.56
CA VAL A 137 7.65 11.39 -4.85
C VAL A 137 9.00 10.69 -4.73
N THR A 138 9.93 10.94 -5.65
CA THR A 138 11.23 10.25 -5.70
C THR A 138 11.99 10.26 -4.36
N PRO A 139 12.17 11.36 -3.63
CA PRO A 139 12.89 11.35 -2.35
C PRO A 139 12.21 10.45 -1.29
N TRP A 140 10.88 10.45 -1.29
CA TRP A 140 10.13 9.57 -0.39
C TRP A 140 10.30 8.09 -0.75
N ARG A 141 10.22 7.76 -2.04
CA ARG A 141 10.48 6.39 -2.51
C ARG A 141 11.87 5.90 -2.10
N GLU A 142 12.91 6.72 -2.26
CA GLU A 142 14.27 6.38 -1.83
C GLU A 142 14.37 6.12 -0.33
N THR A 143 13.64 6.90 0.47
CA THR A 143 13.52 6.70 1.92
C THR A 143 12.92 5.33 2.23
N VAL A 144 11.82 4.97 1.60
CA VAL A 144 11.13 3.68 1.79
C VAL A 144 12.02 2.51 1.35
N LEU A 145 12.68 2.60 0.20
CA LEU A 145 13.64 1.60 -0.28
C LEU A 145 14.82 1.43 0.69
N THR A 146 15.27 2.52 1.33
CA THR A 146 16.31 2.46 2.34
C THR A 146 15.85 1.74 3.61
N MET A 147 14.60 1.94 4.04
CA MET A 147 14.01 1.20 5.16
C MET A 147 13.95 -0.29 4.87
N GLU A 148 13.53 -0.67 3.66
CA GLU A 148 13.45 -2.07 3.23
C GLU A 148 14.84 -2.74 3.23
N LYS A 149 15.86 -2.06 2.68
CA LYS A 149 17.24 -2.57 2.68
C LYS A 149 17.85 -2.72 4.07
N LYS A 150 17.51 -1.84 5.00
CA LYS A 150 18.00 -1.89 6.39
C LYS A 150 17.29 -2.96 7.23
N HIS A 151 16.07 -3.30 6.89
CA HIS A 151 15.24 -4.25 7.62
C HIS A 151 14.63 -5.30 6.68
N PRO A 152 15.46 -6.10 5.99
CA PRO A 152 14.96 -7.09 5.06
C PRO A 152 14.23 -8.20 5.80
N LEU A 153 13.26 -8.82 5.12
CA LEU A 153 12.72 -10.09 5.57
C LEU A 153 13.81 -11.15 5.49
N GLY A 154 13.98 -11.90 6.56
CA GLY A 154 15.00 -12.93 6.63
C GLY A 154 14.77 -13.86 7.81
N TRP A 155 15.59 -14.90 7.91
CA TRP A 155 15.61 -15.82 9.03
C TRP A 155 17.04 -15.96 9.57
N LYS A 156 17.14 -16.37 10.82
CA LYS A 156 18.43 -16.73 11.40
C LYS A 156 18.72 -18.20 11.08
N GLU A 157 19.90 -18.49 10.54
CA GLU A 157 20.35 -19.84 10.33
C GLU A 157 20.40 -20.62 11.65
N CYS A 158 19.93 -21.85 11.63
CA CYS A 158 19.99 -22.79 12.75
C CYS A 158 20.02 -24.22 12.19
N GLU A 159 20.31 -25.21 13.05
CA GLU A 159 20.40 -26.62 12.64
C GLU A 159 19.05 -27.19 12.15
N ALA A 160 17.93 -26.63 12.60
CA ALA A 160 16.60 -27.04 12.16
C ALA A 160 16.12 -26.17 11.00
N ILE A 161 15.41 -26.79 10.03
CA ILE A 161 14.76 -26.08 8.94
C ILE A 161 13.64 -25.19 9.51
N ARG A 162 13.75 -23.89 9.28
CA ARG A 162 12.70 -22.94 9.67
C ARG A 162 11.64 -22.81 8.58
N PRO A 163 10.37 -22.53 8.94
CA PRO A 163 9.32 -22.31 7.97
C PRO A 163 9.66 -21.23 6.94
N GLU A 164 10.29 -20.14 7.37
CA GLU A 164 10.71 -19.04 6.51
C GLU A 164 11.77 -19.48 5.48
N GLU A 165 12.74 -20.30 5.90
CA GLU A 165 13.77 -20.86 5.02
C GLU A 165 13.14 -21.80 3.99
N LEU A 166 12.23 -22.68 4.42
CA LEU A 166 11.52 -23.58 3.53
C LEU A 166 10.76 -22.80 2.46
N LEU A 167 9.98 -21.79 2.86
CA LEU A 167 9.23 -20.93 1.93
C LEU A 167 10.15 -20.21 0.94
N HIS A 168 11.32 -19.76 1.38
CA HIS A 168 12.30 -19.13 0.50
C HIS A 168 12.90 -20.10 -0.53
N ARG A 169 13.15 -21.35 -0.14
CA ARG A 169 13.73 -22.38 -1.02
C ARG A 169 12.77 -22.93 -2.07
N VAL A 170 11.45 -22.89 -1.81
CA VAL A 170 10.42 -23.37 -2.75
C VAL A 170 9.84 -22.27 -3.64
N ARG A 171 10.24 -21.02 -3.45
CA ARG A 171 9.86 -19.87 -4.27
C ARG A 171 10.75 -19.83 -5.53
#